data_541ded6b48c23cd743ae4bcf35ce17f4
#
_entry.id   541ded6b48c23cd743ae4bcf35ce17f4
#
_cell.length_a   1.000
_cell.length_b   1.000
_cell.length_c   1.000
_cell.angle_alpha   90.00
_cell.angle_beta   90.00
_cell.angle_gamma   90.00
#
_symmetry.space_group_name_H-M   'P 1'
#
loop_
_entity.id
_entity.type
_entity.pdbx_description
1 polymer ?
#
loop_
_entity_poly.entity_id
_entity_poly.type
_entity_poly.pdbx_seq_one_letter_code
_entity_poly.pdbx_strand_id
1 'polypeptide(L)'
;IAEHDNDIRITVYKDQDYTKNIFQGFVVVEDNSQPFLDPPFVLSIRALDCLGLLKGVDLTDFNGDLFAGRLSITDWIGNILYKTGQTLNIRFYFPIRPVSIRPEIAGHDYGNPLDQVFLDAITFQQGELTTSTDPSVDVKASEADDCYTALEKIIRCLRCRLFQQGGVWNVVN
;
A
#
# COMPACT_ATOMS: atom_id res chain seq x y z
N ILE A 1 3.92 -20.37 19.44
CA ILE A 1 4.55 -19.11 19.86
C ILE A 1 4.88 -18.39 18.56
N ALA A 2 4.44 -17.13 18.43
CA ALA A 2 4.78 -16.31 17.28
C ALA A 2 6.27 -15.99 17.31
N GLU A 3 6.96 -16.18 16.20
CA GLU A 3 8.40 -15.97 16.09
C GLU A 3 8.74 -14.68 15.35
N HIS A 4 7.76 -14.14 14.59
CA HIS A 4 7.95 -12.96 13.76
C HIS A 4 6.86 -11.92 13.97
N ASP A 5 7.17 -10.65 13.73
CA ASP A 5 6.27 -9.50 13.92
C ASP A 5 5.01 -9.52 13.04
N ASN A 6 4.96 -10.35 12.01
CA ASN A 6 3.80 -10.49 11.12
C ASN A 6 2.98 -11.77 11.33
N ASP A 7 3.25 -12.53 12.39
CA ASP A 7 2.55 -13.79 12.67
C ASP A 7 1.17 -13.56 13.30
N ILE A 8 1.03 -12.51 14.11
CA ILE A 8 -0.22 -12.23 14.82
C ILE A 8 -0.88 -10.97 14.26
N ARG A 9 -1.95 -11.18 13.46
CA ARG A 9 -2.77 -10.06 12.98
C ARG A 9 -3.76 -9.63 14.03
N ILE A 10 -3.88 -8.31 14.23
CA ILE A 10 -4.89 -7.69 15.09
C ILE A 10 -5.84 -6.84 14.26
N THR A 11 -7.12 -6.91 14.60
CA THR A 11 -8.14 -6.02 14.04
C THR A 11 -8.90 -5.39 15.19
N VAL A 12 -8.98 -4.07 15.20
CA VAL A 12 -9.67 -3.31 16.23
C VAL A 12 -10.99 -2.80 15.67
N TYR A 13 -12.08 -3.10 16.36
CA TYR A 13 -13.44 -2.70 15.98
C TYR A 13 -13.97 -1.62 16.93
N LYS A 14 -14.84 -0.75 16.40
CA LYS A 14 -15.47 0.30 17.18
C LYS A 14 -16.71 -0.26 17.89
N ASP A 15 -16.83 0.02 19.19
CA ASP A 15 -18.03 -0.21 20.00
C ASP A 15 -18.57 -1.67 19.93
N GLN A 16 -17.69 -2.66 19.84
CA GLN A 16 -18.02 -4.08 19.65
C GLN A 16 -18.79 -4.39 18.34
N ASP A 17 -18.83 -3.44 17.42
CA ASP A 17 -19.42 -3.60 16.09
C ASP A 17 -18.38 -4.14 15.11
N TYR A 18 -18.42 -5.44 14.89
CA TYR A 18 -17.48 -6.14 13.99
C TYR A 18 -17.56 -5.71 12.51
N THR A 19 -18.52 -4.85 12.16
CA THR A 19 -18.59 -4.24 10.83
C THR A 19 -17.81 -2.94 10.74
N LYS A 20 -17.43 -2.36 11.89
CA LYS A 20 -16.73 -1.06 12.00
C LYS A 20 -15.27 -1.25 12.39
N ASN A 21 -14.50 -1.78 11.47
CA ASN A 21 -13.04 -1.85 11.62
C ASN A 21 -12.47 -0.41 11.72
N ILE A 22 -11.62 -0.16 12.71
CA ILE A 22 -10.91 1.13 12.87
C ILE A 22 -9.42 1.02 12.66
N PHE A 23 -8.84 -0.17 12.87
CA PHE A 23 -7.43 -0.45 12.64
C PHE A 23 -7.24 -1.93 12.32
N GLN A 24 -6.32 -2.22 11.41
CA GLN A 24 -5.81 -3.55 11.14
C GLN A 24 -4.29 -3.50 11.04
N GLY A 25 -3.61 -4.45 11.65
CA GLY A 25 -2.15 -4.49 11.64
C GLY A 25 -1.62 -5.80 12.22
N PHE A 26 -0.32 -5.82 12.47
CA PHE A 26 0.35 -6.95 13.09
C PHE A 26 0.99 -6.55 14.40
N VAL A 27 0.95 -7.47 15.36
CA VAL A 27 1.50 -7.26 16.69
C VAL A 27 3.01 -7.29 16.63
N VAL A 28 3.65 -6.29 17.24
CA VAL A 28 5.12 -6.29 17.43
C VAL A 28 5.43 -7.17 18.63
N VAL A 29 5.92 -8.37 18.38
CA VAL A 29 6.09 -9.39 19.42
C VAL A 29 7.11 -8.97 20.49
N GLU A 30 8.21 -8.35 20.08
CA GLU A 30 9.32 -7.97 20.96
C GLU A 30 8.97 -6.86 21.95
N ASP A 31 8.01 -6.00 21.58
CA ASP A 31 7.59 -4.86 22.41
C ASP A 31 6.44 -5.18 23.37
N ASN A 32 5.94 -6.42 23.35
CA ASN A 32 4.83 -6.82 24.21
C ASN A 32 5.36 -7.48 25.49
N SER A 33 5.17 -6.81 26.63
CA SER A 33 5.48 -7.34 27.94
C SER A 33 4.21 -7.56 28.75
N GLN A 34 4.07 -8.75 29.30
CA GLN A 34 2.99 -9.05 30.23
C GLN A 34 3.52 -8.87 31.66
N PRO A 35 2.90 -7.99 32.48
CA PRO A 35 3.26 -7.90 33.87
C PRO A 35 2.90 -9.21 34.61
N PHE A 36 3.80 -9.68 35.44
CA PHE A 36 3.54 -10.85 36.29
C PHE A 36 2.78 -10.40 37.55
N LEU A 37 1.47 -10.12 37.35
CA LEU A 37 0.57 -9.60 38.37
C LEU A 37 -0.70 -10.44 38.44
N ASP A 38 -1.34 -10.44 39.62
CA ASP A 38 -2.67 -11.07 39.76
C ASP A 38 -3.73 -10.28 38.96
N PRO A 39 -4.67 -10.97 38.30
CA PRO A 39 -5.79 -10.31 37.56
C PRO A 39 -6.69 -9.50 38.52
N PRO A 40 -7.27 -8.38 38.06
CA PRO A 40 -7.18 -7.83 36.69
C PRO A 40 -5.94 -6.93 36.48
N PHE A 41 -5.29 -7.03 35.31
CA PHE A 41 -4.20 -6.13 34.93
C PHE A 41 -4.40 -5.58 33.51
N VAL A 42 -3.75 -4.47 33.22
CA VAL A 42 -3.78 -3.86 31.88
C VAL A 42 -2.63 -4.45 31.06
N LEU A 43 -2.99 -5.01 29.90
CA LEU A 43 -2.03 -5.45 28.89
C LEU A 43 -1.90 -4.39 27.80
N SER A 44 -0.69 -3.88 27.59
CA SER A 44 -0.39 -3.00 26.47
C SER A 44 0.09 -3.82 25.27
N ILE A 45 -0.57 -3.67 24.13
CA ILE A 45 -0.21 -4.33 22.89
C ILE A 45 0.18 -3.24 21.88
N ARG A 46 1.38 -3.38 21.29
CA ARG A 46 1.80 -2.54 20.16
C ARG A 46 1.58 -3.28 18.86
N ALA A 47 0.98 -2.61 17.90
CA ALA A 47 0.77 -3.13 16.57
C ALA A 47 1.13 -2.08 15.51
N LEU A 48 1.62 -2.53 14.35
CA LEU A 48 2.00 -1.71 13.21
C LEU A 48 1.09 -1.97 12.02
N ASP A 49 0.91 -0.96 11.19
CA ASP A 49 0.11 -1.02 9.95
C ASP A 49 0.82 -1.74 8.79
N CYS A 50 2.05 -2.17 9.01
CA CYS A 50 2.85 -2.96 8.07
C CYS A 50 3.36 -2.22 6.83
N LEU A 51 3.24 -0.90 6.75
CA LEU A 51 3.92 -0.16 5.66
C LEU A 51 5.44 -0.40 5.68
N GLY A 52 6.02 -0.51 6.87
CA GLY A 52 7.45 -0.80 7.03
C GLY A 52 7.88 -2.17 6.48
N LEU A 53 6.97 -3.15 6.44
CA LEU A 53 7.24 -4.50 5.92
C LEU A 53 7.37 -4.52 4.40
N LEU A 54 6.94 -3.47 3.71
CA LEU A 54 7.11 -3.33 2.26
C LEU A 54 8.56 -3.11 1.83
N LYS A 55 9.46 -2.81 2.79
CA LYS A 55 10.89 -2.69 2.54
C LYS A 55 11.47 -4.06 2.22
N GLY A 56 12.16 -4.13 1.09
CA GLY A 56 12.74 -5.39 0.60
C GLY A 56 11.71 -6.37 0.01
N VAL A 57 10.44 -5.97 -0.11
CA VAL A 57 9.44 -6.74 -0.85
C VAL A 57 9.50 -6.36 -2.31
N ASP A 58 9.74 -7.33 -3.18
CA ASP A 58 9.85 -7.13 -4.62
C ASP A 58 8.57 -6.51 -5.21
N LEU A 59 8.75 -5.53 -6.09
CA LEU A 59 7.67 -4.88 -6.82
C LEU A 59 7.23 -5.76 -7.99
N THR A 60 6.47 -6.79 -7.67
CA THR A 60 5.94 -7.79 -8.61
C THR A 60 4.42 -7.84 -8.56
N ASP A 61 3.81 -8.37 -9.62
CA ASP A 61 2.39 -8.67 -9.67
C ASP A 61 2.01 -9.85 -8.75
N PHE A 62 0.77 -10.33 -8.85
CA PHE A 62 0.27 -11.46 -8.05
C PHE A 62 0.88 -12.80 -8.45
N ASN A 63 1.46 -12.92 -9.64
CA ASN A 63 2.13 -14.12 -10.11
C ASN A 63 3.61 -14.15 -9.74
N GLY A 64 4.14 -13.04 -9.23
CA GLY A 64 5.56 -12.85 -8.94
C GLY A 64 6.36 -12.31 -10.13
N ASP A 65 5.70 -11.92 -11.22
CA ASP A 65 6.32 -11.33 -12.38
C ASP A 65 6.48 -9.81 -12.21
N LEU A 66 7.54 -9.25 -12.79
CA LEU A 66 7.72 -7.81 -12.81
C LEU A 66 6.56 -7.14 -13.57
N PHE A 67 6.08 -6.03 -13.04
CA PHE A 67 5.07 -5.25 -13.76
C PHE A 67 5.60 -4.81 -15.12
N ALA A 68 4.74 -4.89 -16.12
CA ALA A 68 5.02 -4.43 -17.48
C ALA A 68 3.94 -3.44 -17.95
N GLY A 69 4.37 -2.45 -18.76
CA GLY A 69 3.48 -1.47 -19.33
C GLY A 69 3.03 -0.39 -18.34
N ARG A 70 1.80 0.10 -18.52
CA ARG A 70 1.28 1.25 -17.78
C ARG A 70 0.13 0.84 -16.88
N LEU A 71 0.21 1.24 -15.61
CA LEU A 71 -0.86 1.11 -14.64
C LEU A 71 -1.29 2.49 -14.14
N SER A 72 -2.56 2.61 -13.75
CA SER A 72 -3.03 3.83 -13.08
C SER A 72 -2.33 4.00 -11.72
N ILE A 73 -2.24 5.22 -11.23
CA ILE A 73 -1.68 5.48 -9.90
C ILE A 73 -2.47 4.74 -8.82
N THR A 74 -3.78 4.64 -8.98
CA THR A 74 -4.65 3.91 -8.05
C THR A 74 -4.30 2.43 -8.04
N ASP A 75 -4.08 1.83 -9.21
CA ASP A 75 -3.71 0.41 -9.31
C ASP A 75 -2.31 0.17 -8.71
N TRP A 76 -1.35 1.07 -8.97
CA TRP A 76 -0.03 0.98 -8.34
C TRP A 76 -0.12 0.96 -6.81
N ILE A 77 -0.82 1.95 -6.23
CA ILE A 77 -1.00 2.02 -4.77
C ILE A 77 -1.74 0.78 -4.26
N GLY A 78 -2.78 0.34 -4.96
CA GLY A 78 -3.56 -0.84 -4.60
C GLY A 78 -2.72 -2.12 -4.57
N ASN A 79 -1.96 -2.38 -5.62
CA ASN A 79 -1.11 -3.56 -5.74
C ASN A 79 -0.01 -3.58 -4.67
N ILE A 80 0.60 -2.42 -4.40
CA ILE A 80 1.63 -2.32 -3.37
C ILE A 80 1.03 -2.53 -1.97
N LEU A 81 -0.09 -1.88 -1.66
CA LEU A 81 -0.73 -2.02 -0.34
C LEU A 81 -1.27 -3.43 -0.10
N TYR A 82 -1.68 -4.13 -1.15
CA TYR A 82 -2.07 -5.54 -1.03
C TYR A 82 -0.95 -6.42 -0.48
N LYS A 83 0.32 -6.10 -0.80
CA LYS A 83 1.50 -6.82 -0.29
C LYS A 83 1.70 -6.66 1.23
N THR A 84 1.01 -5.73 1.89
CA THR A 84 0.98 -5.64 3.36
C THR A 84 0.21 -6.79 4.02
N GLY A 85 -0.48 -7.63 3.23
CA GLY A 85 -1.38 -8.67 3.73
C GLY A 85 -2.71 -8.14 4.31
N GLN A 86 -3.00 -6.85 4.14
CA GLN A 86 -4.23 -6.21 4.62
C GLN A 86 -5.21 -5.99 3.46
N THR A 87 -6.48 -6.29 3.70
CA THR A 87 -7.55 -6.11 2.72
C THR A 87 -8.40 -4.90 3.07
N LEU A 88 -7.77 -3.72 3.12
CA LEU A 88 -8.45 -2.47 3.45
C LEU A 88 -8.74 -1.66 2.20
N ASN A 89 -9.90 -1.02 2.17
CA ASN A 89 -10.23 -0.07 1.11
C ASN A 89 -9.28 1.14 1.14
N ILE A 90 -9.08 1.75 -0.01
CA ILE A 90 -8.26 2.97 -0.16
C ILE A 90 -9.19 4.14 -0.43
N ARG A 91 -8.99 5.24 0.29
CA ARG A 91 -9.69 6.51 0.08
C ARG A 91 -8.70 7.57 -0.33
N PHE A 92 -9.07 8.33 -1.35
CA PHE A 92 -8.28 9.43 -1.88
C PHE A 92 -8.97 10.76 -1.56
N TYR A 93 -8.24 11.68 -0.94
CA TYR A 93 -8.70 13.02 -0.60
C TYR A 93 -7.81 14.05 -1.29
N PHE A 94 -8.26 14.51 -2.46
CA PHE A 94 -7.58 15.55 -3.21
C PHE A 94 -8.47 16.79 -3.30
N PRO A 95 -7.91 18.00 -3.11
CA PRO A 95 -8.67 19.23 -3.28
C PRO A 95 -9.01 19.53 -4.74
N ILE A 96 -8.53 18.70 -5.67
CA ILE A 96 -8.74 18.87 -7.10
C ILE A 96 -10.12 18.32 -7.44
N ARG A 97 -11.05 19.22 -7.74
CA ARG A 97 -12.26 18.82 -8.45
C ARG A 97 -11.83 18.37 -9.85
N PRO A 98 -12.29 17.22 -10.35
CA PRO A 98 -12.06 16.85 -11.72
C PRO A 98 -12.67 17.95 -12.61
N VAL A 99 -11.80 18.72 -13.25
CA VAL A 99 -12.26 19.64 -14.29
C VAL A 99 -12.59 18.74 -15.48
N SER A 100 -13.86 18.63 -15.78
CA SER A 100 -14.31 17.97 -17.02
C SER A 100 -13.69 18.71 -18.20
N ILE A 101 -12.65 18.15 -18.78
CA ILE A 101 -11.99 18.69 -19.97
C ILE A 101 -12.86 18.47 -21.21
N ARG A 102 -13.89 17.62 -21.12
CA ARG A 102 -14.86 17.36 -22.19
C ARG A 102 -16.28 17.30 -21.64
N PRO A 103 -17.03 18.41 -21.72
CA PRO A 103 -18.44 18.42 -21.30
C PRO A 103 -19.35 17.55 -22.18
N GLU A 104 -18.83 16.95 -23.24
CA GLU A 104 -19.61 16.23 -24.28
C GLU A 104 -19.89 14.76 -23.90
N ILE A 105 -19.28 14.24 -22.86
CA ILE A 105 -19.54 12.88 -22.37
C ILE A 105 -20.40 12.96 -21.11
N ALA A 106 -21.64 13.37 -21.31
CA ALA A 106 -22.67 13.30 -20.27
C ALA A 106 -22.89 11.82 -19.90
N GLY A 107 -22.63 11.47 -18.63
CA GLY A 107 -22.92 10.14 -18.07
C GLY A 107 -21.71 9.32 -17.65
N HIS A 108 -20.50 9.78 -17.82
CA HIS A 108 -19.36 9.18 -17.14
C HIS A 108 -19.21 9.79 -15.75
N ASP A 109 -19.40 8.94 -14.74
CA ASP A 109 -18.91 9.22 -13.40
C ASP A 109 -17.39 9.31 -13.53
N TYR A 110 -16.87 10.54 -13.55
CA TYR A 110 -15.42 10.76 -13.57
C TYR A 110 -14.90 10.36 -12.20
N GLY A 111 -14.63 9.07 -12.06
CA GLY A 111 -14.06 8.46 -10.88
C GLY A 111 -12.84 9.21 -10.34
N ASN A 112 -12.15 8.63 -9.41
CA ASN A 112 -10.93 9.17 -8.86
C ASN A 112 -10.00 9.67 -9.99
N PRO A 113 -9.57 10.96 -10.01
CA PRO A 113 -8.70 11.48 -11.06
C PRO A 113 -7.38 10.71 -11.20
N LEU A 114 -6.96 10.00 -10.19
CA LEU A 114 -5.75 9.16 -10.23
C LEU A 114 -5.93 7.88 -11.06
N ASP A 115 -7.15 7.47 -11.35
CA ASP A 115 -7.43 6.35 -12.27
C ASP A 115 -7.09 6.72 -13.72
N GLN A 116 -6.98 8.01 -14.01
CA GLN A 116 -6.64 8.54 -15.34
C GLN A 116 -5.18 8.98 -15.47
N VAL A 117 -4.41 8.91 -14.40
CA VAL A 117 -2.97 9.19 -14.40
C VAL A 117 -2.23 7.88 -14.39
N PHE A 118 -1.45 7.62 -15.43
CA PHE A 118 -0.73 6.38 -15.63
C PHE A 118 0.75 6.58 -15.42
N LEU A 119 1.37 5.63 -14.74
CA LEU A 119 2.81 5.49 -14.61
C LEU A 119 3.28 4.22 -15.32
N ASP A 120 4.35 4.34 -16.05
CA ASP A 120 4.99 3.21 -16.70
C ASP A 120 5.81 2.41 -15.67
N ALA A 121 5.78 1.10 -15.76
CA ALA A 121 6.52 0.20 -14.88
C ALA A 121 8.03 0.49 -14.86
N ILE A 122 8.56 0.95 -15.99
CA ILE A 122 9.97 1.36 -16.16
C ILE A 122 10.40 2.46 -15.16
N THR A 123 9.44 3.26 -14.65
CA THR A 123 9.71 4.31 -13.66
C THR A 123 10.30 3.75 -12.36
N PHE A 124 10.02 2.48 -12.07
CA PHE A 124 10.44 1.80 -10.84
C PHE A 124 11.56 0.78 -11.08
N GLN A 125 12.05 0.65 -12.31
CA GLN A 125 13.16 -0.22 -12.66
C GLN A 125 14.46 0.59 -12.62
N GLN A 126 15.44 0.12 -11.87
CA GLN A 126 16.76 0.76 -11.73
C GLN A 126 17.75 0.18 -12.77
N GLY A 127 17.38 0.09 -14.02
CA GLY A 127 18.28 -0.33 -15.08
C GLY A 127 18.55 0.82 -16.04
N GLU A 128 19.80 0.98 -16.52
CA GLU A 128 20.01 1.70 -17.76
C GLU A 128 19.09 1.06 -18.80
N LEU A 129 18.32 1.90 -19.50
CA LEU A 129 17.68 1.51 -20.74
C LEU A 129 18.77 1.09 -21.71
N THR A 130 19.32 -0.09 -21.51
CA THR A 130 20.08 -0.72 -22.58
C THR A 130 19.06 -0.89 -23.69
N THR A 131 19.24 -0.13 -24.75
CA THR A 131 18.53 -0.29 -26.04
C THR A 131 18.92 -1.63 -26.67
N SER A 132 19.08 -2.66 -25.85
CA SER A 132 19.28 -4.02 -26.31
C SER A 132 17.97 -4.48 -26.92
N THR A 133 17.96 -4.60 -28.22
CA THR A 133 16.90 -5.26 -29.00
C THR A 133 16.87 -6.78 -28.75
N ASP A 134 17.63 -7.25 -27.77
CA ASP A 134 17.68 -8.66 -27.40
C ASP A 134 16.58 -8.97 -26.38
N PRO A 135 15.54 -9.74 -26.80
CA PRO A 135 14.45 -10.12 -25.90
C PRO A 135 14.86 -11.07 -24.76
N SER A 136 16.13 -11.47 -24.71
CA SER A 136 16.68 -12.36 -23.67
C SER A 136 17.31 -11.61 -22.49
N VAL A 137 17.30 -10.28 -22.47
CA VAL A 137 17.75 -9.51 -21.31
C VAL A 137 16.60 -9.42 -20.29
N ASP A 138 16.46 -10.45 -19.50
CA ASP A 138 15.58 -10.47 -18.35
C ASP A 138 16.08 -9.45 -17.31
N VAL A 139 15.35 -8.35 -17.15
CA VAL A 139 15.54 -7.42 -16.01
C VAL A 139 15.25 -8.22 -14.74
N LYS A 140 16.25 -8.40 -13.90
CA LYS A 140 16.10 -9.15 -12.65
C LYS A 140 15.25 -8.32 -11.68
N ALA A 141 14.41 -8.98 -10.91
CA ALA A 141 13.60 -8.34 -9.86
C ALA A 141 14.45 -7.52 -8.87
N SER A 142 15.71 -7.91 -8.67
CA SER A 142 16.70 -7.18 -7.86
C SER A 142 17.12 -5.82 -8.42
N GLU A 143 16.76 -5.50 -9.66
CA GLU A 143 17.07 -4.23 -10.33
C GLU A 143 15.85 -3.28 -10.30
N ALA A 144 14.72 -3.70 -9.73
CA ALA A 144 13.55 -2.86 -9.50
C ALA A 144 13.57 -2.25 -8.10
N ASP A 145 12.86 -1.14 -7.94
CA ASP A 145 12.56 -0.62 -6.61
C ASP A 145 11.77 -1.66 -5.80
N ASP A 146 11.97 -1.68 -4.50
CA ASP A 146 11.07 -2.42 -3.62
C ASP A 146 9.70 -1.71 -3.50
N CYS A 147 8.71 -2.43 -2.98
CA CYS A 147 7.35 -1.92 -2.83
C CYS A 147 7.30 -0.63 -1.99
N TYR A 148 8.13 -0.52 -0.94
CA TYR A 148 8.17 0.68 -0.10
C TYR A 148 8.71 1.89 -0.87
N THR A 149 9.82 1.72 -1.57
CA THR A 149 10.47 2.78 -2.36
C THR A 149 9.56 3.26 -3.49
N ALA A 150 8.90 2.35 -4.19
CA ALA A 150 7.94 2.70 -5.23
C ALA A 150 6.74 3.48 -4.67
N LEU A 151 6.17 3.02 -3.55
CA LEU A 151 5.08 3.70 -2.86
C LEU A 151 5.50 5.10 -2.40
N GLU A 152 6.68 5.22 -1.80
CA GLU A 152 7.22 6.51 -1.35
C GLU A 152 7.40 7.48 -2.52
N LYS A 153 7.94 7.04 -3.65
CA LYS A 153 8.06 7.86 -4.87
C LYS A 153 6.70 8.38 -5.33
N ILE A 154 5.68 7.52 -5.40
CA ILE A 154 4.32 7.91 -5.81
C ILE A 154 3.75 8.93 -4.84
N ILE A 155 3.76 8.65 -3.54
CA ILE A 155 3.16 9.51 -2.51
C ILE A 155 3.86 10.87 -2.44
N ARG A 156 5.19 10.90 -2.56
CA ARG A 156 5.97 12.15 -2.61
C ARG A 156 5.67 12.96 -3.87
N CYS A 157 5.57 12.31 -5.04
CA CYS A 157 5.24 12.97 -6.29
C CYS A 157 3.88 13.67 -6.20
N LEU A 158 2.90 13.01 -5.58
CA LEU A 158 1.56 13.56 -5.34
C LEU A 158 1.52 14.58 -4.19
N ARG A 159 2.61 14.76 -3.45
CA ARG A 159 2.67 15.55 -2.21
C ARG A 159 1.63 15.12 -1.17
N CYS A 160 1.37 13.83 -1.11
CA CYS A 160 0.37 13.24 -0.23
C CYS A 160 0.99 12.62 1.02
N ARG A 161 0.10 12.29 1.95
CA ARG A 161 0.38 11.40 3.09
C ARG A 161 -0.47 10.16 2.96
N LEU A 162 0.11 9.01 3.31
CA LEU A 162 -0.57 7.74 3.39
C LEU A 162 -0.59 7.28 4.84
N PHE A 163 -1.77 6.94 5.35
CA PHE A 163 -1.93 6.41 6.70
C PHE A 163 -3.22 5.61 6.81
N GLN A 164 -3.29 4.75 7.81
CA GLN A 164 -4.50 4.00 8.14
C GLN A 164 -5.33 4.74 9.18
N GLN A 165 -6.60 4.93 8.91
CA GLN A 165 -7.57 5.47 9.88
C GLN A 165 -8.99 5.02 9.53
N GLY A 166 -9.75 4.64 10.56
CA GLY A 166 -11.14 4.22 10.39
C GLY A 166 -11.29 2.97 9.54
N GLY A 167 -10.32 2.05 9.61
CA GLY A 167 -10.32 0.79 8.87
C GLY A 167 -10.11 0.91 7.37
N VAL A 168 -9.55 2.02 6.93
CA VAL A 168 -9.23 2.25 5.51
C VAL A 168 -7.86 2.91 5.39
N TRP A 169 -7.21 2.72 4.24
CA TRP A 169 -6.06 3.50 3.84
C TRP A 169 -6.50 4.87 3.34
N ASN A 170 -5.88 5.93 3.83
CA ASN A 170 -6.17 7.30 3.44
C ASN A 170 -4.97 7.90 2.73
N VAL A 171 -5.15 8.34 1.50
CA VAL A 171 -4.19 9.12 0.71
C VAL A 171 -4.70 10.55 0.69
N VAL A 172 -4.00 11.46 1.37
CA VAL A 172 -4.44 12.83 1.62
C VAL A 172 -3.36 13.81 1.15
N ASN A 173 -3.75 14.76 0.32
CA ASN A 173 -2.90 15.89 -0.10
C ASN A 173 -2.98 17.04 0.89
#